data_e716fe3506ca690074abf296109406d8
#
_entry.id   e716fe3506ca690074abf296109406d8
#
_cell.length_a   1.000
_cell.length_b   1.000
_cell.length_c   1.000
_cell.angle_alpha   90.00
_cell.angle_beta   90.00
_cell.angle_gamma   90.00
#
_symmetry.space_group_name_H-M   'P 1'
#
loop_
_entity.id
_entity.type
_entity.pdbx_description
1 polymer ?
#
loop_
_entity_poly.entity_id
_entity_poly.type
_entity_poly.pdbx_seq_one_letter_code
_entity_poly.pdbx_strand_id
1 'polypeptide(L)'
;GTYEVPIWAKQGWLASLDDLPADYGVDDLLPAIRSGLTVDGTLYASPFYGESSMVMYRTDLMQAAGLTMPDAPTWADIETAAAAMTDKDAGVFGVCLRGKAGWGENMAFLTAMSNSFGARWFDEAWVPQFDQPEWKATLDFYLNLMNSYGPPGASNNGFNENLTLFNQGKCGMWIDATVAASFVTGKDSTVADKVGFALAPDNGLGKRGNWLWAWSLAIPASSDAQDAAKTFVNWATNKDYLALVASKEGWANVPPGTRTSLYANPEYAKVPFAKMTLDSINSADPTKPTVKPVPYVGIQFVAIPEFQGLGTSVGEIFSAALAGQKTADEALAEAQTLVADEMKATGYIK
;
A
#
# COMPACT_ATOMS: atom_id res chain seq x y z
N GLY A 1 10.37 7.57 -0.32
CA GLY A 1 9.08 7.27 0.30
C GLY A 1 9.13 7.20 1.82
N THR A 2 8.03 6.82 2.43
CA THR A 2 7.87 6.79 3.90
C THR A 2 8.86 5.85 4.60
N TYR A 3 9.32 4.81 3.92
CA TYR A 3 10.36 3.92 4.46
C TYR A 3 11.74 4.59 4.49
N GLU A 4 12.15 5.22 3.40
CA GLU A 4 13.50 5.78 3.25
C GLU A 4 13.69 7.09 4.02
N VAL A 5 12.68 7.96 4.07
CA VAL A 5 12.83 9.32 4.64
C VAL A 5 13.32 9.31 6.09
N PRO A 6 12.73 8.54 7.02
CA PRO A 6 13.24 8.52 8.39
C PRO A 6 14.65 7.96 8.52
N ILE A 7 14.99 6.94 7.73
CA ILE A 7 16.31 6.30 7.74
C ILE A 7 17.37 7.29 7.23
N TRP A 8 17.11 7.93 6.08
CA TRP A 8 18.04 8.88 5.47
C TRP A 8 18.17 10.18 6.27
N ALA A 9 17.09 10.64 6.90
CA ALA A 9 17.12 11.79 7.79
C ALA A 9 18.04 11.54 8.99
N LYS A 10 17.93 10.37 9.63
CA LYS A 10 18.80 9.97 10.75
C LYS A 10 20.27 9.84 10.36
N GLN A 11 20.55 9.52 9.09
CA GLN A 11 21.91 9.50 8.56
C GLN A 11 22.46 10.89 8.19
N GLY A 12 21.63 11.94 8.31
CA GLY A 12 22.02 13.29 7.93
C GLY A 12 22.07 13.53 6.42
N TRP A 13 21.41 12.70 5.63
CA TRP A 13 21.46 12.77 4.17
C TRP A 13 20.42 13.70 3.56
N LEU A 14 19.41 14.11 4.35
CA LEU A 14 18.33 14.99 3.89
C LEU A 14 18.41 16.37 4.54
N ALA A 15 18.12 17.40 3.78
CA ALA A 15 17.95 18.76 4.29
C ALA A 15 16.60 18.89 5.00
N SER A 16 16.55 19.71 6.07
CA SER A 16 15.30 20.10 6.72
C SER A 16 14.42 20.93 5.77
N LEU A 17 13.11 20.73 5.86
CA LEU A 17 12.09 21.54 5.19
C LEU A 17 11.31 22.44 6.16
N ASP A 18 11.80 22.65 7.38
CA ASP A 18 11.13 23.48 8.38
C ASP A 18 11.10 24.99 8.02
N ASP A 19 11.90 25.39 7.04
CA ASP A 19 11.96 26.75 6.51
C ASP A 19 11.08 26.99 5.25
N LEU A 20 10.17 26.06 4.93
CA LEU A 20 9.15 26.30 3.92
C LEU A 20 8.30 27.53 4.32
N PRO A 21 7.84 28.35 3.35
CA PRO A 21 7.02 29.52 3.65
C PRO A 21 5.76 29.17 4.45
N ALA A 22 5.31 30.09 5.30
CA ALA A 22 4.14 29.88 6.15
C ALA A 22 2.86 29.56 5.32
N ASP A 23 2.74 30.13 4.13
CA ASP A 23 1.61 29.89 3.21
C ASP A 23 1.66 28.50 2.55
N TYR A 24 2.78 27.79 2.63
CA TYR A 24 2.82 26.37 2.29
C TYR A 24 1.79 25.56 3.11
N GLY A 25 1.58 25.93 4.37
CA GLY A 25 0.57 25.32 5.22
C GLY A 25 0.91 23.88 5.61
N VAL A 26 2.04 23.68 6.30
CA VAL A 26 2.46 22.35 6.82
C VAL A 26 1.36 21.72 7.69
N ASP A 27 0.62 22.53 8.45
CA ASP A 27 -0.45 22.06 9.33
C ASP A 27 -1.71 21.59 8.57
N ASP A 28 -1.81 21.90 7.29
CA ASP A 28 -2.87 21.39 6.41
C ASP A 28 -2.57 19.99 5.89
N LEU A 29 -1.34 19.51 6.00
CA LEU A 29 -1.00 18.13 5.61
C LEU A 29 -1.76 17.14 6.50
N LEU A 30 -2.24 16.05 5.90
CA LEU A 30 -2.90 14.98 6.65
C LEU A 30 -1.95 14.46 7.74
N PRO A 31 -2.37 14.41 9.01
CA PRO A 31 -1.49 14.08 10.13
C PRO A 31 -0.74 12.75 9.98
N ALA A 32 -1.40 11.71 9.50
CA ALA A 32 -0.80 10.39 9.29
C ALA A 32 0.32 10.45 8.22
N ILE A 33 0.11 11.18 7.13
CA ILE A 33 1.08 11.36 6.05
C ILE A 33 2.27 12.20 6.52
N ARG A 34 1.99 13.35 7.15
CA ARG A 34 3.02 14.23 7.72
C ARG A 34 3.91 13.52 8.73
N SER A 35 3.32 12.72 9.60
CA SER A 35 4.04 11.98 10.64
C SER A 35 5.11 11.05 10.06
N GLY A 36 4.82 10.37 8.95
CA GLY A 36 5.77 9.48 8.28
C GLY A 36 6.94 10.19 7.59
N LEU A 37 6.86 11.51 7.42
CA LEU A 37 7.88 12.34 6.76
C LEU A 37 8.61 13.27 7.75
N THR A 38 8.30 13.13 9.05
CA THR A 38 8.83 13.94 10.14
C THR A 38 9.69 13.07 11.06
N VAL A 39 10.86 13.57 11.43
CA VAL A 39 11.76 12.91 12.38
C VAL A 39 12.17 13.93 13.44
N ASP A 40 11.97 13.59 14.73
CA ASP A 40 12.29 14.44 15.86
C ASP A 40 11.71 15.88 15.75
N GLY A 41 10.49 15.97 15.22
CA GLY A 41 9.77 17.24 15.04
C GLY A 41 10.14 18.01 13.77
N THR A 42 11.11 17.55 12.98
CA THR A 42 11.55 18.20 11.75
C THR A 42 10.99 17.49 10.51
N LEU A 43 10.40 18.26 9.58
CA LEU A 43 9.94 17.76 8.29
C LEU A 43 11.11 17.60 7.33
N TYR A 44 11.30 16.41 6.74
CA TYR A 44 12.39 16.11 5.81
C TYR A 44 11.95 15.85 4.37
N ALA A 45 10.66 15.69 4.15
CA ALA A 45 10.12 15.52 2.80
C ALA A 45 8.70 16.11 2.74
N SER A 46 8.32 16.59 1.56
CA SER A 46 6.97 17.07 1.28
C SER A 46 6.20 16.04 0.47
N PRO A 47 4.99 15.65 0.88
CA PRO A 47 4.22 14.64 0.17
C PRO A 47 3.77 15.19 -1.20
N PHE A 48 4.14 14.49 -2.27
CA PHE A 48 3.58 14.74 -3.59
C PHE A 48 2.20 14.09 -3.70
N TYR A 49 2.06 12.84 -3.24
CA TYR A 49 0.78 12.22 -2.90
C TYR A 49 0.94 11.22 -1.75
N GLY A 50 -0.13 11.08 -0.99
CA GLY A 50 -0.26 10.08 0.05
C GLY A 50 -1.26 9.02 -0.35
N GLU A 51 -1.07 7.80 0.15
CA GLU A 51 -1.91 6.66 -0.19
C GLU A 51 -2.06 5.68 0.97
N SER A 52 -3.17 4.96 0.91
CA SER A 52 -3.36 3.69 1.58
C SER A 52 -3.59 2.64 0.51
N SER A 53 -4.18 1.52 0.85
CA SER A 53 -4.70 0.54 -0.10
C SER A 53 -6.17 0.27 0.16
N MET A 54 -6.88 -0.14 -0.88
CA MET A 54 -8.32 -0.40 -0.82
C MET A 54 -8.73 -1.42 -1.89
N VAL A 55 -9.97 -1.89 -1.80
CA VAL A 55 -10.58 -2.74 -2.82
C VAL A 55 -11.13 -1.87 -3.94
N MET A 56 -10.73 -2.15 -5.17
CA MET A 56 -11.33 -1.66 -6.40
C MET A 56 -12.03 -2.84 -7.07
N TYR A 57 -13.33 -2.72 -7.33
CA TYR A 57 -14.12 -3.86 -7.81
C TYR A 57 -15.06 -3.49 -8.95
N ARG A 58 -15.39 -4.48 -9.78
CA ARG A 58 -16.32 -4.36 -10.88
C ARG A 58 -17.77 -4.40 -10.37
N THR A 59 -18.43 -3.27 -10.39
CA THR A 59 -19.83 -3.14 -9.95
C THR A 59 -20.81 -3.93 -10.80
N ASP A 60 -20.56 -3.99 -12.11
CA ASP A 60 -21.39 -4.76 -13.05
C ASP A 60 -21.30 -6.26 -12.83
N LEU A 61 -20.11 -6.79 -12.56
CA LEU A 61 -19.91 -8.22 -12.27
C LEU A 61 -20.51 -8.62 -10.92
N MET A 62 -20.40 -7.76 -9.91
CA MET A 62 -21.05 -7.97 -8.61
C MET A 62 -22.57 -8.00 -8.76
N GLN A 63 -23.13 -7.04 -9.50
CA GLN A 63 -24.57 -6.98 -9.76
C GLN A 63 -25.07 -8.22 -10.53
N ALA A 64 -24.34 -8.65 -11.55
CA ALA A 64 -24.68 -9.85 -12.32
C ALA A 64 -24.65 -11.12 -11.46
N ALA A 65 -23.82 -11.17 -10.43
CA ALA A 65 -23.76 -12.27 -9.47
C ALA A 65 -24.78 -12.15 -8.33
N GLY A 66 -25.58 -11.09 -8.29
CA GLY A 66 -26.53 -10.83 -7.20
C GLY A 66 -25.86 -10.48 -5.87
N LEU A 67 -24.63 -9.97 -5.91
CA LEU A 67 -23.84 -9.62 -4.73
C LEU A 67 -23.71 -8.10 -4.59
N THR A 68 -23.54 -7.68 -3.34
CA THR A 68 -23.20 -6.28 -2.97
C THR A 68 -21.91 -6.29 -2.18
N MET A 69 -20.95 -5.45 -2.59
CA MET A 69 -19.70 -5.28 -1.83
C MET A 69 -19.98 -4.39 -0.61
N PRO A 70 -19.71 -4.85 0.61
CA PRO A 70 -19.76 -3.98 1.79
C PRO A 70 -18.71 -2.86 1.68
N ASP A 71 -18.98 -1.71 2.29
CA ASP A 71 -17.98 -0.63 2.38
C ASP A 71 -16.73 -1.07 3.17
N ALA A 72 -16.92 -1.99 4.10
CA ALA A 72 -15.88 -2.52 4.97
C ALA A 72 -15.87 -4.07 4.94
N PRO A 73 -15.40 -4.69 3.85
CA PRO A 73 -15.46 -6.13 3.64
C PRO A 73 -14.53 -6.91 4.57
N THR A 74 -14.84 -8.19 4.73
CA THR A 74 -13.93 -9.20 5.28
C THR A 74 -13.24 -9.97 4.16
N TRP A 75 -12.18 -10.72 4.49
CA TRP A 75 -11.54 -11.62 3.53
C TRP A 75 -12.49 -12.72 3.05
N ALA A 76 -13.45 -13.14 3.87
CA ALA A 76 -14.51 -14.06 3.43
C ALA A 76 -15.41 -13.43 2.35
N ASP A 77 -15.75 -12.14 2.48
CA ASP A 77 -16.49 -11.42 1.45
C ASP A 77 -15.70 -11.33 0.14
N ILE A 78 -14.38 -11.10 0.23
CA ILE A 78 -13.48 -11.06 -0.94
C ILE A 78 -13.43 -12.42 -1.62
N GLU A 79 -13.29 -13.52 -0.88
CA GLU A 79 -13.29 -14.87 -1.45
C GLU A 79 -14.60 -15.19 -2.16
N THR A 80 -15.73 -14.88 -1.54
CA THR A 80 -17.06 -15.07 -2.14
C THR A 80 -17.21 -14.26 -3.43
N ALA A 81 -16.81 -13.00 -3.42
CA ALA A 81 -16.86 -12.13 -4.60
C ALA A 81 -15.92 -12.62 -5.70
N ALA A 82 -14.69 -13.01 -5.34
CA ALA A 82 -13.71 -13.53 -6.30
C ALA A 82 -14.23 -14.78 -7.02
N ALA A 83 -14.82 -15.73 -6.28
CA ALA A 83 -15.41 -16.92 -6.84
C ALA A 83 -16.55 -16.57 -7.82
N ALA A 84 -17.42 -15.66 -7.42
CA ALA A 84 -18.59 -15.27 -8.21
C ALA A 84 -18.23 -14.51 -9.51
N MET A 85 -17.16 -13.71 -9.47
CA MET A 85 -16.74 -12.90 -10.64
C MET A 85 -15.76 -13.61 -11.57
N THR A 86 -15.26 -14.78 -11.22
CA THR A 86 -14.32 -15.53 -12.05
C THR A 86 -15.06 -16.20 -13.21
N ASP A 87 -14.62 -15.91 -14.43
CA ASP A 87 -15.03 -16.57 -15.68
C ASP A 87 -13.76 -16.80 -16.51
N LYS A 88 -13.14 -17.97 -16.32
CA LYS A 88 -11.85 -18.30 -16.97
C LYS A 88 -11.99 -18.43 -18.48
N ASP A 89 -13.14 -18.83 -18.97
CA ASP A 89 -13.41 -18.96 -20.42
C ASP A 89 -13.48 -17.57 -21.07
N ALA A 90 -14.01 -16.58 -20.36
CA ALA A 90 -14.00 -15.18 -20.80
C ALA A 90 -12.70 -14.44 -20.50
N GLY A 91 -11.73 -15.08 -19.84
CA GLY A 91 -10.46 -14.46 -19.42
C GLY A 91 -10.64 -13.44 -18.29
N VAL A 92 -11.64 -13.61 -17.44
CA VAL A 92 -11.91 -12.76 -16.27
C VAL A 92 -11.53 -13.52 -15.00
N PHE A 93 -10.65 -12.94 -14.22
CA PHE A 93 -10.19 -13.46 -12.94
C PHE A 93 -10.77 -12.64 -11.80
N GLY A 94 -11.31 -13.32 -10.80
CA GLY A 94 -12.09 -12.67 -9.75
C GLY A 94 -11.27 -11.69 -8.90
N VAL A 95 -9.96 -11.93 -8.76
CA VAL A 95 -9.07 -11.06 -7.99
C VAL A 95 -7.68 -11.00 -8.61
N CYS A 96 -7.12 -9.79 -8.66
CA CYS A 96 -5.73 -9.53 -9.03
C CYS A 96 -5.02 -8.94 -7.81
N LEU A 97 -3.91 -9.55 -7.39
CA LEU A 97 -3.08 -9.12 -6.28
C LEU A 97 -1.62 -9.16 -6.71
N ARG A 98 -0.76 -8.37 -6.07
CA ARG A 98 0.67 -8.38 -6.37
C ARG A 98 1.28 -9.74 -6.03
N GLY A 99 1.96 -10.33 -7.00
CA GLY A 99 2.73 -11.58 -6.83
C GLY A 99 4.20 -11.42 -7.21
N LYS A 100 4.56 -10.32 -7.90
CA LYS A 100 5.93 -10.02 -8.32
C LYS A 100 6.80 -9.77 -7.09
N ALA A 101 7.96 -10.45 -7.03
CA ALA A 101 8.87 -10.35 -5.91
C ALA A 101 9.42 -8.94 -5.70
N GLY A 102 9.47 -8.51 -4.46
CA GLY A 102 10.05 -7.25 -4.02
C GLY A 102 9.46 -6.77 -2.70
N TRP A 103 10.28 -6.08 -1.91
CA TRP A 103 9.82 -5.50 -0.64
C TRP A 103 8.68 -4.50 -0.83
N GLY A 104 8.72 -3.72 -1.92
CA GLY A 104 7.69 -2.77 -2.31
C GLY A 104 6.67 -3.32 -3.32
N GLU A 105 6.73 -4.59 -3.66
CA GLU A 105 5.80 -5.30 -4.55
C GLU A 105 4.94 -6.29 -3.75
N ASN A 106 5.16 -7.60 -3.88
CA ASN A 106 4.35 -8.59 -3.19
C ASN A 106 4.45 -8.47 -1.66
N MET A 107 5.61 -8.07 -1.12
CA MET A 107 5.74 -7.97 0.34
C MET A 107 5.09 -6.72 0.92
N ALA A 108 4.94 -5.64 0.18
CA ALA A 108 4.09 -4.54 0.61
C ALA A 108 2.63 -5.02 0.80
N PHE A 109 2.11 -5.76 -0.17
CA PHE A 109 0.76 -6.32 -0.07
C PHE A 109 0.66 -7.38 1.03
N LEU A 110 1.52 -8.39 1.05
CA LEU A 110 1.45 -9.51 2.00
C LEU A 110 1.72 -9.08 3.43
N THR A 111 2.62 -8.13 3.65
CA THR A 111 2.85 -7.59 5.00
C THR A 111 1.62 -6.86 5.52
N ALA A 112 1.00 -5.99 4.69
CA ALA A 112 -0.24 -5.32 5.06
C ALA A 112 -1.39 -6.32 5.30
N MET A 113 -1.55 -7.30 4.40
CA MET A 113 -2.55 -8.38 4.53
C MET A 113 -2.34 -9.17 5.82
N SER A 114 -1.11 -9.54 6.15
CA SER A 114 -0.78 -10.34 7.33
C SER A 114 -1.19 -9.69 8.63
N ASN A 115 -1.15 -8.35 8.70
CA ASN A 115 -1.61 -7.59 9.86
C ASN A 115 -3.09 -7.86 10.18
N SER A 116 -3.92 -8.04 9.14
CA SER A 116 -5.35 -8.35 9.30
C SER A 116 -5.62 -9.78 9.79
N PHE A 117 -4.64 -10.67 9.63
CA PHE A 117 -4.64 -12.03 10.19
C PHE A 117 -4.01 -12.11 11.58
N GLY A 118 -3.53 -10.99 12.12
CA GLY A 118 -2.86 -10.93 13.42
C GLY A 118 -1.40 -11.35 13.40
N ALA A 119 -0.81 -11.53 12.23
CA ALA A 119 0.61 -11.82 12.07
C ALA A 119 1.47 -10.58 12.33
N ARG A 120 2.75 -10.81 12.58
CA ARG A 120 3.78 -9.78 12.71
C ARG A 120 5.11 -10.31 12.16
N TRP A 121 5.98 -9.42 11.71
CA TRP A 121 7.31 -9.81 11.25
C TRP A 121 8.18 -10.30 12.41
N PHE A 122 8.17 -9.56 13.51
CA PHE A 122 8.98 -9.80 14.70
C PHE A 122 8.15 -9.69 15.97
N ASP A 123 8.50 -10.49 16.98
CA ASP A 123 8.02 -10.29 18.33
C ASP A 123 8.83 -9.19 19.04
N GLU A 124 8.51 -8.89 20.30
CA GLU A 124 9.17 -7.82 21.05
C GLU A 124 10.66 -8.07 21.30
N ALA A 125 11.13 -9.31 21.14
CA ALA A 125 12.54 -9.68 21.20
C ALA A 125 13.22 -9.71 19.81
N TRP A 126 12.56 -9.20 18.77
CA TRP A 126 13.02 -9.21 17.38
C TRP A 126 13.18 -10.61 16.77
N VAL A 127 12.54 -11.62 17.35
CA VAL A 127 12.51 -12.96 16.78
C VAL A 127 11.49 -12.99 15.63
N PRO A 128 11.90 -13.45 14.42
CA PRO A 128 10.97 -13.56 13.29
C PRO A 128 9.79 -14.48 13.60
N GLN A 129 8.64 -14.17 13.03
CA GLN A 129 7.38 -14.83 13.36
C GLN A 129 6.73 -15.58 12.18
N PHE A 130 7.51 -15.93 11.16
CA PHE A 130 6.99 -16.63 9.95
C PHE A 130 6.58 -18.10 10.25
N ASP A 131 7.08 -18.67 11.33
CA ASP A 131 6.71 -20.02 11.80
C ASP A 131 5.43 -20.05 12.65
N GLN A 132 4.80 -18.88 12.84
CA GLN A 132 3.59 -18.78 13.67
C GLN A 132 2.31 -19.02 12.84
N PRO A 133 1.22 -19.50 13.51
CA PRO A 133 -0.03 -19.84 12.82
C PRO A 133 -0.63 -18.70 11.99
N GLU A 134 -0.46 -17.44 12.40
CA GLU A 134 -1.04 -16.29 11.74
C GLU A 134 -0.40 -16.04 10.37
N TRP A 135 0.92 -16.24 10.22
CA TRP A 135 1.58 -16.18 8.92
C TRP A 135 1.19 -17.36 8.02
N LYS A 136 1.05 -18.56 8.62
CA LYS A 136 0.55 -19.72 7.86
C LYS A 136 -0.86 -19.44 7.33
N ALA A 137 -1.76 -18.94 8.16
CA ALA A 137 -3.12 -18.61 7.75
C ALA A 137 -3.11 -17.53 6.64
N THR A 138 -2.25 -16.52 6.75
CA THR A 138 -2.09 -15.48 5.72
C THR A 138 -1.65 -16.06 4.39
N LEU A 139 -0.57 -16.81 4.39
CA LEU A 139 0.02 -17.32 3.14
C LEU A 139 -0.86 -18.39 2.51
N ASP A 140 -1.45 -19.29 3.29
CA ASP A 140 -2.39 -20.29 2.79
C ASP A 140 -3.60 -19.63 2.14
N PHE A 141 -4.18 -18.61 2.78
CA PHE A 141 -5.32 -17.90 2.22
C PHE A 141 -4.97 -17.19 0.90
N TYR A 142 -3.85 -16.48 0.89
CA TYR A 142 -3.35 -15.79 -0.30
C TYR A 142 -3.11 -16.74 -1.48
N LEU A 143 -2.41 -17.85 -1.23
CA LEU A 143 -2.10 -18.84 -2.27
C LEU A 143 -3.38 -19.52 -2.79
N ASN A 144 -4.30 -19.90 -1.91
CA ASN A 144 -5.57 -20.52 -2.30
C ASN A 144 -6.44 -19.56 -3.10
N LEU A 145 -6.54 -18.30 -2.67
CA LEU A 145 -7.30 -17.26 -3.36
C LEU A 145 -6.75 -17.02 -4.78
N MET A 146 -5.43 -16.85 -4.90
CA MET A 146 -4.78 -16.58 -6.17
C MET A 146 -4.77 -17.78 -7.11
N ASN A 147 -4.54 -18.98 -6.59
CA ASN A 147 -4.56 -20.20 -7.41
C ASN A 147 -5.97 -20.53 -7.94
N SER A 148 -7.00 -20.19 -7.17
CA SER A 148 -8.39 -20.45 -7.56
C SER A 148 -8.97 -19.36 -8.47
N TYR A 149 -8.68 -18.09 -8.19
CA TYR A 149 -9.38 -16.94 -8.78
C TYR A 149 -8.46 -15.86 -9.36
N GLY A 150 -7.15 -15.99 -9.21
CA GLY A 150 -6.16 -15.08 -9.76
C GLY A 150 -5.77 -15.40 -11.20
N PRO A 151 -5.16 -14.44 -11.93
CA PRO A 151 -4.71 -14.65 -13.29
C PRO A 151 -3.52 -15.60 -13.35
N PRO A 152 -3.34 -16.33 -14.48
CA PRO A 152 -2.15 -17.12 -14.70
C PRO A 152 -0.90 -16.22 -14.74
N GLY A 153 0.21 -16.71 -14.23
CA GLY A 153 1.46 -15.94 -14.19
C GLY A 153 1.46 -14.80 -13.18
N ALA A 154 0.57 -14.85 -12.18
CA ALA A 154 0.42 -13.80 -11.14
C ALA A 154 1.71 -13.51 -10.37
N SER A 155 2.64 -14.47 -10.27
CA SER A 155 3.96 -14.28 -9.65
C SER A 155 4.86 -13.26 -10.38
N ASN A 156 4.48 -12.82 -11.57
CA ASN A 156 5.16 -11.76 -12.32
C ASN A 156 4.42 -10.42 -12.30
N ASN A 157 3.25 -10.36 -11.66
CA ASN A 157 2.40 -9.19 -11.68
C ASN A 157 2.64 -8.31 -10.44
N GLY A 158 3.10 -7.09 -10.68
CA GLY A 158 3.15 -6.01 -9.71
C GLY A 158 2.02 -5.00 -9.97
N PHE A 159 2.22 -3.75 -9.52
CA PHE A 159 1.25 -2.68 -9.69
C PHE A 159 0.88 -2.45 -11.17
N ASN A 160 1.86 -2.27 -12.04
CA ASN A 160 1.63 -1.91 -13.45
C ASN A 160 0.94 -3.02 -14.23
N GLU A 161 1.33 -4.26 -14.00
CA GLU A 161 0.74 -5.42 -14.66
C GLU A 161 -0.73 -5.60 -14.25
N ASN A 162 -1.02 -5.48 -12.95
CA ASN A 162 -2.40 -5.57 -12.44
C ASN A 162 -3.26 -4.39 -12.88
N LEU A 163 -2.72 -3.17 -12.93
CA LEU A 163 -3.39 -2.00 -13.49
C LEU A 163 -3.83 -2.26 -14.94
N THR A 164 -2.92 -2.80 -15.75
CA THR A 164 -3.21 -3.14 -17.14
C THR A 164 -4.32 -4.18 -17.25
N LEU A 165 -4.26 -5.24 -16.46
CA LEU A 165 -5.27 -6.29 -16.43
C LEU A 165 -6.63 -5.74 -16.00
N PHE A 166 -6.68 -4.92 -14.96
CA PHE A 166 -7.93 -4.33 -14.49
C PHE A 166 -8.55 -3.39 -15.53
N ASN A 167 -7.74 -2.51 -16.12
CA ASN A 167 -8.19 -1.56 -17.15
C ASN A 167 -8.71 -2.26 -18.42
N GLN A 168 -8.20 -3.46 -18.71
CA GLN A 168 -8.68 -4.31 -19.81
C GLN A 168 -9.92 -5.14 -19.45
N GLY A 169 -10.44 -5.01 -18.23
CA GLY A 169 -11.61 -5.76 -17.77
C GLY A 169 -11.33 -7.21 -17.39
N LYS A 170 -10.07 -7.58 -17.15
CA LYS A 170 -9.66 -8.96 -16.84
C LYS A 170 -9.64 -9.29 -15.35
N CYS A 171 -9.86 -8.30 -14.48
CA CYS A 171 -9.93 -8.49 -13.02
C CYS A 171 -11.32 -8.12 -12.53
N GLY A 172 -11.93 -8.96 -11.69
CA GLY A 172 -13.15 -8.62 -10.96
C GLY A 172 -12.88 -7.66 -9.80
N MET A 173 -11.78 -7.88 -9.11
CA MET A 173 -11.26 -6.99 -8.05
C MET A 173 -9.75 -6.83 -8.19
N TRP A 174 -9.29 -5.68 -7.73
CA TRP A 174 -7.88 -5.39 -7.50
C TRP A 174 -7.74 -4.69 -6.15
N ILE A 175 -6.96 -5.26 -5.23
CA ILE A 175 -6.69 -4.66 -3.92
C ILE A 175 -5.29 -4.12 -3.97
N ASP A 176 -5.19 -2.79 -3.98
CA ASP A 176 -3.90 -2.11 -4.19
C ASP A 176 -3.97 -0.64 -3.76
N ALA A 177 -2.93 0.12 -4.05
CA ALA A 177 -2.77 1.52 -3.71
C ALA A 177 -3.98 2.38 -4.11
N THR A 178 -4.43 3.22 -3.20
CA THR A 178 -5.57 4.12 -3.44
C THR A 178 -5.36 5.07 -4.62
N VAL A 179 -4.11 5.40 -4.95
CA VAL A 179 -3.77 6.23 -6.12
C VAL A 179 -4.21 5.58 -7.44
N ALA A 180 -4.32 4.27 -7.49
CA ALA A 180 -4.80 3.55 -8.68
C ALA A 180 -6.22 3.95 -9.10
N ALA A 181 -7.02 4.50 -8.19
CA ALA A 181 -8.40 4.86 -8.45
C ALA A 181 -8.56 5.84 -9.62
N SER A 182 -7.67 6.83 -9.76
CA SER A 182 -7.68 7.76 -10.88
C SER A 182 -7.37 7.08 -12.22
N PHE A 183 -6.54 6.04 -12.21
CA PHE A 183 -6.19 5.30 -13.42
C PHE A 183 -7.31 4.34 -13.85
N VAL A 184 -7.92 3.63 -12.91
CA VAL A 184 -8.99 2.66 -13.24
C VAL A 184 -10.31 3.33 -13.62
N THR A 185 -10.48 4.59 -13.25
CA THR A 185 -11.62 5.44 -13.68
C THR A 185 -11.24 6.41 -14.79
N GLY A 186 -10.02 6.37 -15.28
CA GLY A 186 -9.49 7.26 -16.30
C GLY A 186 -9.81 6.82 -17.73
N LYS A 187 -9.42 7.66 -18.68
CA LYS A 187 -9.72 7.49 -20.12
C LYS A 187 -9.15 6.21 -20.75
N ASP A 188 -8.06 5.67 -20.17
CA ASP A 188 -7.41 4.47 -20.68
C ASP A 188 -8.02 3.17 -20.13
N SER A 189 -9.00 3.27 -19.23
CA SER A 189 -9.70 2.14 -18.68
C SER A 189 -10.96 1.81 -19.48
N THR A 190 -11.09 0.57 -19.92
CA THR A 190 -12.31 0.08 -20.60
C THR A 190 -13.46 -0.15 -19.64
N VAL A 191 -13.22 -0.07 -18.33
CA VAL A 191 -14.18 -0.32 -17.26
C VAL A 191 -14.39 0.90 -16.35
N ALA A 192 -13.98 2.08 -16.80
CA ALA A 192 -13.93 3.31 -16.01
C ALA A 192 -15.25 3.67 -15.29
N ASP A 193 -16.38 3.39 -15.91
CA ASP A 193 -17.74 3.64 -15.38
C ASP A 193 -18.31 2.48 -14.55
N LYS A 194 -17.52 1.44 -14.30
CA LYS A 194 -17.94 0.18 -13.65
C LYS A 194 -17.09 -0.17 -12.43
N VAL A 195 -16.50 0.82 -11.79
CA VAL A 195 -15.60 0.62 -10.64
C VAL A 195 -16.25 1.13 -9.38
N GLY A 196 -16.29 0.27 -8.36
CA GLY A 196 -16.63 0.61 -6.98
C GLY A 196 -15.41 0.51 -6.08
N PHE A 197 -15.52 1.10 -4.91
CA PHE A 197 -14.42 1.21 -3.94
C PHE A 197 -14.89 0.76 -2.56
N ALA A 198 -14.08 -0.02 -1.87
CA ALA A 198 -14.31 -0.45 -0.50
C ALA A 198 -13.01 -0.42 0.29
N LEU A 199 -13.10 -0.37 1.61
CA LEU A 199 -11.93 -0.48 2.48
C LEU A 199 -11.22 -1.82 2.26
N ALA A 200 -9.92 -1.86 2.51
CA ALA A 200 -9.18 -3.12 2.50
C ALA A 200 -9.76 -4.10 3.54
N PRO A 201 -9.70 -5.42 3.26
CA PRO A 201 -10.40 -6.40 4.08
C PRO A 201 -9.85 -6.54 5.51
N ASP A 202 -10.73 -6.91 6.43
CA ASP A 202 -10.44 -7.36 7.78
C ASP A 202 -10.71 -8.87 7.89
N ASN A 203 -10.00 -9.56 8.77
CA ASN A 203 -10.23 -10.97 9.09
C ASN A 203 -10.95 -11.16 10.43
N GLY A 204 -11.80 -10.23 10.84
CA GLY A 204 -12.57 -10.28 12.07
C GLY A 204 -11.81 -9.86 13.34
N LEU A 205 -10.60 -9.31 13.20
CA LEU A 205 -9.74 -8.91 14.31
C LEU A 205 -9.76 -7.40 14.59
N GLY A 206 -10.51 -6.63 13.79
CA GLY A 206 -10.52 -5.17 13.90
C GLY A 206 -9.27 -4.50 13.31
N LYS A 207 -8.48 -5.23 12.50
CA LYS A 207 -7.35 -4.72 11.74
C LYS A 207 -7.54 -5.01 10.27
N ARG A 208 -7.45 -3.96 9.46
CA ARG A 208 -7.59 -4.10 8.01
C ARG A 208 -6.25 -4.33 7.34
N GLY A 209 -6.28 -4.95 6.18
CA GLY A 209 -5.08 -5.24 5.38
C GLY A 209 -4.65 -4.06 4.51
N ASN A 210 -4.84 -2.82 4.96
CA ASN A 210 -4.42 -1.63 4.24
C ASN A 210 -3.07 -1.11 4.76
N TRP A 211 -2.38 -0.35 3.91
CA TRP A 211 -1.10 0.26 4.22
C TRP A 211 -1.17 1.79 4.36
N LEU A 212 -0.04 2.41 4.60
CA LEU A 212 0.13 3.86 4.61
C LEU A 212 1.45 4.22 3.95
N TRP A 213 1.40 5.09 2.95
CA TRP A 213 2.57 5.50 2.19
C TRP A 213 2.44 6.94 1.69
N ALA A 214 3.56 7.59 1.53
CA ALA A 214 3.65 8.85 0.79
C ALA A 214 4.82 8.77 -0.20
N TRP A 215 4.55 9.12 -1.44
CA TRP A 215 5.58 9.51 -2.38
C TRP A 215 5.86 10.99 -2.19
N SER A 216 7.10 11.34 -1.97
CA SER A 216 7.46 12.67 -1.51
C SER A 216 8.69 13.22 -2.23
N LEU A 217 8.85 14.53 -2.16
CA LEU A 217 10.02 15.24 -2.63
C LEU A 217 10.89 15.59 -1.42
N ALA A 218 12.17 15.24 -1.51
CA ALA A 218 13.17 15.54 -0.49
C ALA A 218 14.41 16.15 -1.15
N ILE A 219 15.23 16.83 -0.37
CA ILE A 219 16.43 17.51 -0.85
C ILE A 219 17.63 16.86 -0.18
N PRO A 220 18.61 16.34 -0.95
CA PRO A 220 19.85 15.85 -0.37
C PRO A 220 20.57 16.96 0.41
N ALA A 221 21.09 16.65 1.59
CA ALA A 221 21.83 17.60 2.42
C ALA A 221 23.09 18.13 1.71
N SER A 222 23.65 17.35 0.77
CA SER A 222 24.81 17.70 -0.04
C SER A 222 24.51 18.56 -1.28
N SER A 223 23.24 18.94 -1.52
CA SER A 223 22.88 19.75 -2.67
C SER A 223 23.45 21.17 -2.55
N ASP A 224 24.08 21.65 -3.62
CA ASP A 224 24.55 23.04 -3.74
C ASP A 224 23.45 24.00 -4.18
N ALA A 225 22.27 23.49 -4.56
CA ALA A 225 21.12 24.25 -5.06
C ALA A 225 19.90 24.17 -4.12
N GLN A 226 20.10 24.20 -2.81
CA GLN A 226 19.03 23.98 -1.83
C GLN A 226 17.88 24.98 -1.93
N ASP A 227 18.18 26.27 -2.15
CA ASP A 227 17.14 27.31 -2.27
C ASP A 227 16.26 27.10 -3.51
N ALA A 228 16.87 26.76 -4.65
CA ALA A 228 16.13 26.44 -5.87
C ALA A 228 15.30 25.16 -5.69
N ALA A 229 15.87 24.15 -5.07
CA ALA A 229 15.17 22.90 -4.76
C ALA A 229 13.97 23.12 -3.81
N LYS A 230 14.12 23.94 -2.77
CA LYS A 230 13.02 24.30 -1.87
C LYS A 230 11.91 25.07 -2.58
N THR A 231 12.27 25.97 -3.49
CA THR A 231 11.29 26.68 -4.33
C THR A 231 10.49 25.69 -5.18
N PHE A 232 11.15 24.71 -5.79
CA PHE A 232 10.48 23.69 -6.59
C PHE A 232 9.59 22.77 -5.71
N VAL A 233 10.10 22.28 -4.58
CA VAL A 233 9.36 21.44 -3.65
C VAL A 233 8.10 22.16 -3.15
N ASN A 234 8.24 23.43 -2.75
CA ASN A 234 7.09 24.24 -2.34
C ASN A 234 6.04 24.33 -3.46
N TRP A 235 6.45 24.67 -4.68
CA TRP A 235 5.52 24.79 -5.81
C TRP A 235 4.83 23.46 -6.12
N ALA A 236 5.60 22.38 -6.23
CA ALA A 236 5.10 21.07 -6.68
C ALA A 236 4.18 20.38 -5.65
N THR A 237 4.15 20.84 -4.40
CA THR A 237 3.41 20.19 -3.32
C THR A 237 2.46 21.13 -2.55
N ASN A 238 2.32 22.37 -3.00
CA ASN A 238 1.43 23.34 -2.36
C ASN A 238 -0.02 23.24 -2.86
N LYS A 239 -0.90 24.03 -2.26
CA LYS A 239 -2.33 24.09 -2.61
C LYS A 239 -2.56 24.60 -4.04
N ASP A 240 -1.76 25.55 -4.50
CA ASP A 240 -1.89 26.13 -5.85
C ASP A 240 -1.57 25.10 -6.92
N TYR A 241 -0.61 24.21 -6.67
CA TYR A 241 -0.33 23.10 -7.57
C TYR A 241 -1.52 22.16 -7.69
N LEU A 242 -2.15 21.79 -6.56
CA LEU A 242 -3.35 20.96 -6.60
C LEU A 242 -4.48 21.62 -7.39
N ALA A 243 -4.70 22.91 -7.20
CA ALA A 243 -5.69 23.70 -7.95
C ALA A 243 -5.33 23.77 -9.44
N LEU A 244 -4.05 23.92 -9.79
CA LEU A 244 -3.58 23.92 -11.17
C LEU A 244 -3.89 22.58 -11.85
N VAL A 245 -3.57 21.45 -11.21
CA VAL A 245 -3.89 20.12 -11.76
C VAL A 245 -5.39 19.96 -11.93
N ALA A 246 -6.20 20.35 -10.95
CA ALA A 246 -7.65 20.30 -11.05
C ALA A 246 -8.17 21.08 -12.27
N SER A 247 -7.60 22.26 -12.53
CA SER A 247 -7.99 23.13 -13.65
C SER A 247 -7.60 22.59 -15.02
N LYS A 248 -6.50 21.83 -15.11
CA LYS A 248 -5.93 21.31 -16.36
C LYS A 248 -6.37 19.90 -16.67
N GLU A 249 -6.38 19.05 -15.66
CA GLU A 249 -6.57 17.59 -15.79
C GLU A 249 -7.85 17.08 -15.13
N GLY A 250 -8.57 17.93 -14.40
CA GLY A 250 -9.76 17.57 -13.65
C GLY A 250 -9.45 17.07 -12.22
N TRP A 251 -10.47 17.14 -11.37
CA TRP A 251 -10.34 16.81 -9.94
C TRP A 251 -9.91 15.36 -9.66
N ALA A 252 -10.32 14.41 -10.49
CA ALA A 252 -9.93 13.01 -10.34
C ALA A 252 -8.42 12.76 -10.49
N ASN A 253 -7.70 13.66 -11.15
CA ASN A 253 -6.26 13.56 -11.40
C ASN A 253 -5.40 14.39 -10.44
N VAL A 254 -6.03 15.08 -9.49
CA VAL A 254 -5.29 15.81 -8.44
C VAL A 254 -4.54 14.80 -7.57
N PRO A 255 -3.24 15.05 -7.26
CA PRO A 255 -2.49 14.19 -6.35
C PRO A 255 -3.23 14.00 -5.02
N PRO A 256 -3.61 12.76 -4.67
CA PRO A 256 -4.46 12.51 -3.50
C PRO A 256 -3.66 12.43 -2.20
N GLY A 257 -4.36 12.37 -1.08
CA GLY A 257 -3.82 11.95 0.20
C GLY A 257 -2.82 12.90 0.84
N THR A 258 -2.88 14.20 0.52
CA THR A 258 -1.89 15.15 1.02
C THR A 258 -2.43 16.15 2.04
N ARG A 259 -3.59 16.77 1.76
CA ARG A 259 -4.06 17.93 2.52
C ARG A 259 -5.50 17.79 3.00
N THR A 260 -5.76 18.21 4.23
CA THR A 260 -7.11 18.28 4.80
C THR A 260 -8.02 19.18 3.95
N SER A 261 -7.50 20.31 3.48
CA SER A 261 -8.25 21.26 2.65
C SER A 261 -8.68 20.67 1.30
N LEU A 262 -7.94 19.72 0.74
CA LEU A 262 -8.35 19.03 -0.47
C LEU A 262 -9.65 18.25 -0.26
N TYR A 263 -9.74 17.50 0.83
CA TYR A 263 -10.91 16.69 1.16
C TYR A 263 -12.10 17.51 1.66
N ALA A 264 -11.85 18.72 2.13
CA ALA A 264 -12.90 19.70 2.47
C ALA A 264 -13.43 20.46 1.24
N ASN A 265 -12.75 20.35 0.08
CA ASN A 265 -13.18 21.04 -1.13
C ASN A 265 -14.42 20.34 -1.72
N PRO A 266 -15.55 21.08 -1.95
CA PRO A 266 -16.80 20.49 -2.44
C PRO A 266 -16.66 19.84 -3.82
N GLU A 267 -15.78 20.33 -4.68
CA GLU A 267 -15.56 19.76 -6.01
C GLU A 267 -14.77 18.45 -5.93
N TYR A 268 -13.76 18.38 -5.06
CA TYR A 268 -13.02 17.13 -4.85
C TYR A 268 -13.89 16.06 -4.15
N ALA A 269 -14.79 16.47 -3.27
CA ALA A 269 -15.73 15.58 -2.60
C ALA A 269 -16.69 14.83 -3.57
N LYS A 270 -16.85 15.34 -4.79
CA LYS A 270 -17.64 14.68 -5.86
C LYS A 270 -16.88 13.54 -6.55
N VAL A 271 -15.57 13.46 -6.38
CA VAL A 271 -14.75 12.39 -6.97
C VAL A 271 -15.11 11.06 -6.30
N PRO A 272 -15.48 10.03 -7.06
CA PRO A 272 -16.09 8.81 -6.50
C PRO A 272 -15.26 8.08 -5.45
N PHE A 273 -13.92 8.18 -5.53
CA PHE A 273 -12.99 7.50 -4.63
C PHE A 273 -12.42 8.41 -3.51
N ALA A 274 -12.75 9.70 -3.48
CA ALA A 274 -12.14 10.65 -2.54
C ALA A 274 -12.38 10.25 -1.08
N LYS A 275 -13.63 9.98 -0.72
CA LYS A 275 -13.97 9.58 0.65
C LYS A 275 -13.30 8.27 1.07
N MET A 276 -13.36 7.24 0.23
CA MET A 276 -12.78 5.93 0.56
C MET A 276 -11.25 6.00 0.69
N THR A 277 -10.59 6.82 -0.12
CA THR A 277 -9.15 7.09 -0.01
C THR A 277 -8.81 7.72 1.34
N LEU A 278 -9.55 8.77 1.75
CA LEU A 278 -9.33 9.43 3.04
C LEU A 278 -9.60 8.48 4.22
N ASP A 279 -10.71 7.75 4.17
CA ASP A 279 -11.07 6.78 5.22
C ASP A 279 -9.98 5.68 5.35
N SER A 280 -9.44 5.21 4.24
CA SER A 280 -8.34 4.23 4.23
C SER A 280 -7.08 4.80 4.87
N ILE A 281 -6.67 6.01 4.52
CA ILE A 281 -5.50 6.69 5.10
C ILE A 281 -5.70 6.88 6.61
N ASN A 282 -6.86 7.38 7.03
CA ASN A 282 -7.14 7.69 8.44
C ASN A 282 -7.28 6.45 9.31
N SER A 283 -7.57 5.28 8.74
CA SER A 283 -7.67 4.01 9.47
C SER A 283 -6.30 3.36 9.75
N ALA A 284 -5.24 3.85 9.13
CA ALA A 284 -3.91 3.27 9.22
C ALA A 284 -3.13 3.81 10.42
N ASP A 285 -2.58 2.91 11.24
CA ASP A 285 -1.71 3.26 12.38
C ASP A 285 -0.39 2.48 12.29
N PRO A 286 0.67 3.10 11.79
CA PRO A 286 1.98 2.44 11.66
C PRO A 286 2.65 2.11 12.99
N THR A 287 2.17 2.66 14.11
CA THR A 287 2.68 2.33 15.46
C THR A 287 2.00 1.10 16.07
N LYS A 288 0.85 0.71 15.52
CA LYS A 288 0.08 -0.47 15.92
C LYS A 288 -0.44 -1.20 14.68
N PRO A 289 0.44 -1.75 13.85
CA PRO A 289 0.04 -2.28 12.55
C PRO A 289 -0.83 -3.54 12.65
N THR A 290 -0.69 -4.31 13.73
CA THR A 290 -1.40 -5.56 13.98
C THR A 290 -1.94 -5.60 15.41
N VAL A 291 -2.66 -6.68 15.76
CA VAL A 291 -3.27 -6.84 17.10
C VAL A 291 -2.27 -7.18 18.19
N LYS A 292 -1.12 -7.76 17.83
CA LYS A 292 -0.05 -8.07 18.78
C LYS A 292 0.95 -6.90 18.83
N PRO A 293 1.61 -6.66 19.98
CA PRO A 293 2.67 -5.65 20.07
C PRO A 293 3.85 -5.99 19.15
N VAL A 294 4.47 -4.98 18.60
CA VAL A 294 5.63 -5.09 17.71
C VAL A 294 6.73 -4.12 18.16
N PRO A 295 8.01 -4.46 17.92
CA PRO A 295 9.13 -3.60 18.30
C PRO A 295 9.46 -2.52 17.25
N TYR A 296 8.68 -2.43 16.18
CA TYR A 296 8.94 -1.58 15.01
C TYR A 296 7.76 -0.66 14.69
N VAL A 297 8.02 0.32 13.85
CA VAL A 297 7.02 1.15 13.17
C VAL A 297 6.91 0.69 11.72
N GLY A 298 5.71 0.80 11.13
CA GLY A 298 5.44 0.45 9.73
C GLY A 298 4.30 -0.54 9.60
N ILE A 299 3.56 -0.47 8.50
CA ILE A 299 2.44 -1.37 8.19
C ILE A 299 2.85 -2.38 7.13
N GLN A 300 3.20 -1.90 5.92
CA GLN A 300 3.62 -2.74 4.80
C GLN A 300 5.14 -2.94 4.75
N PHE A 301 5.83 -2.40 5.70
CA PHE A 301 7.27 -2.53 5.88
C PHE A 301 7.62 -2.49 7.37
N VAL A 302 8.82 -2.86 7.71
CA VAL A 302 9.41 -2.67 9.03
C VAL A 302 10.45 -1.55 8.92
N ALA A 303 10.34 -0.50 9.74
CA ALA A 303 11.18 0.70 9.65
C ALA A 303 12.59 0.47 10.22
N ILE A 304 13.31 -0.50 9.67
CA ILE A 304 14.74 -0.78 9.96
C ILE A 304 15.52 -0.81 8.64
N PRO A 305 16.83 -0.45 8.66
CA PRO A 305 17.63 -0.42 7.43
C PRO A 305 17.68 -1.77 6.68
N GLU A 306 17.65 -2.87 7.39
CA GLU A 306 17.73 -4.24 6.85
C GLU A 306 16.48 -4.66 6.07
N PHE A 307 15.35 -4.00 6.31
CA PHE A 307 14.06 -4.45 5.77
C PHE A 307 14.02 -4.49 4.24
N GLN A 308 14.66 -3.55 3.56
CA GLN A 308 14.66 -3.56 2.10
C GLN A 308 15.25 -4.86 1.54
N GLY A 309 16.35 -5.33 2.10
CA GLY A 309 16.97 -6.61 1.75
C GLY A 309 16.10 -7.80 2.18
N LEU A 310 15.69 -7.82 3.44
CA LEU A 310 14.85 -8.88 4.01
C LEU A 310 13.52 -9.00 3.25
N GLY A 311 12.83 -7.89 3.03
CA GLY A 311 11.55 -7.88 2.32
C GLY A 311 11.69 -8.36 0.87
N THR A 312 12.77 -8.02 0.18
CA THR A 312 13.06 -8.50 -1.17
C THR A 312 13.26 -10.02 -1.18
N SER A 313 14.11 -10.53 -0.28
CA SER A 313 14.40 -11.97 -0.20
C SER A 313 13.17 -12.80 0.20
N VAL A 314 12.40 -12.35 1.18
CA VAL A 314 11.13 -13.01 1.55
C VAL A 314 10.12 -12.92 0.40
N GLY A 315 10.10 -11.82 -0.31
CA GLY A 315 9.28 -11.63 -1.51
C GLY A 315 9.59 -12.64 -2.60
N GLU A 316 10.86 -12.93 -2.85
CA GLU A 316 11.29 -13.97 -3.80
C GLU A 316 10.81 -15.36 -3.37
N ILE A 317 10.94 -15.67 -2.08
CA ILE A 317 10.48 -16.95 -1.51
C ILE A 317 8.96 -17.11 -1.70
N PHE A 318 8.17 -16.10 -1.37
CA PHE A 318 6.71 -16.15 -1.46
C PHE A 318 6.21 -16.10 -2.91
N SER A 319 6.90 -15.37 -3.79
CA SER A 319 6.61 -15.39 -5.23
C SER A 319 6.85 -16.78 -5.83
N ALA A 320 7.91 -17.48 -5.41
CA ALA A 320 8.17 -18.86 -5.80
C ALA A 320 7.07 -19.81 -5.31
N ALA A 321 6.53 -19.61 -4.11
CA ALA A 321 5.39 -20.37 -3.63
C ALA A 321 4.13 -20.12 -4.47
N LEU A 322 3.85 -18.88 -4.85
CA LEU A 322 2.74 -18.55 -5.75
C LEU A 322 2.90 -19.18 -7.12
N ALA A 323 4.13 -19.25 -7.63
CA ALA A 323 4.45 -19.93 -8.89
C ALA A 323 4.41 -21.47 -8.80
N GLY A 324 4.13 -22.05 -7.64
CA GLY A 324 4.05 -23.49 -7.42
C GLY A 324 5.40 -24.20 -7.28
N GLN A 325 6.49 -23.45 -7.10
CA GLN A 325 7.85 -24.01 -6.97
C GLN A 325 8.15 -24.52 -5.57
N LYS A 326 7.41 -24.11 -4.57
CA LYS A 326 7.48 -24.59 -3.18
C LYS A 326 6.12 -24.51 -2.51
N THR A 327 5.93 -25.28 -1.45
CA THR A 327 4.72 -25.22 -0.63
C THR A 327 4.74 -24.01 0.28
N ALA A 328 3.58 -23.65 0.86
CA ALA A 328 3.51 -22.61 1.86
C ALA A 328 4.41 -22.90 3.07
N ASP A 329 4.40 -24.15 3.57
CA ASP A 329 5.21 -24.55 4.73
C ASP A 329 6.72 -24.44 4.43
N GLU A 330 7.16 -24.87 3.24
CA GLU A 330 8.55 -24.69 2.79
C GLU A 330 8.95 -23.24 2.70
N ALA A 331 8.08 -22.37 2.14
CA ALA A 331 8.34 -20.95 2.00
C ALA A 331 8.43 -20.26 3.37
N LEU A 332 7.54 -20.58 4.30
CA LEU A 332 7.54 -20.01 5.65
C LEU A 332 8.77 -20.44 6.45
N ALA A 333 9.17 -21.73 6.36
CA ALA A 333 10.37 -22.22 7.01
C ALA A 333 11.64 -21.57 6.46
N GLU A 334 11.73 -21.39 5.15
CA GLU A 334 12.87 -20.70 4.50
C GLU A 334 12.94 -19.23 4.90
N ALA A 335 11.79 -18.52 4.91
CA ALA A 335 11.70 -17.13 5.35
C ALA A 335 12.11 -16.99 6.84
N GLN A 336 11.64 -17.88 7.71
CA GLN A 336 11.98 -17.87 9.13
C GLN A 336 13.49 -17.98 9.34
N THR A 337 14.14 -18.93 8.66
CA THR A 337 15.58 -19.15 8.76
C THR A 337 16.39 -17.97 8.22
N LEU A 338 16.04 -17.49 7.02
CA LEU A 338 16.74 -16.39 6.36
C LEU A 338 16.69 -15.12 7.22
N VAL A 339 15.50 -14.76 7.71
CA VAL A 339 15.32 -13.55 8.50
C VAL A 339 16.00 -13.69 9.86
N ALA A 340 15.91 -14.85 10.52
CA ALA A 340 16.59 -15.10 11.79
C ALA A 340 18.12 -14.98 11.65
N ASP A 341 18.69 -15.51 10.58
CA ASP A 341 20.14 -15.45 10.34
C ASP A 341 20.60 -14.00 10.15
N GLU A 342 19.87 -13.18 9.40
CA GLU A 342 20.20 -11.77 9.22
C GLU A 342 20.04 -10.98 10.52
N MET A 343 18.99 -11.24 11.30
CA MET A 343 18.78 -10.56 12.59
C MET A 343 19.84 -10.91 13.62
N LYS A 344 20.41 -12.12 13.56
CA LYS A 344 21.60 -12.49 14.35
C LYS A 344 22.84 -11.77 13.85
N ALA A 345 23.08 -11.78 12.54
CA ALA A 345 24.26 -11.14 11.93
C ALA A 345 24.31 -9.65 12.22
N THR A 346 23.17 -8.99 12.29
CA THR A 346 23.04 -7.55 12.56
C THR A 346 22.88 -7.20 14.05
N GLY A 347 22.82 -8.22 14.93
CA GLY A 347 22.84 -8.05 16.39
C GLY A 347 21.50 -7.75 17.05
N TYR A 348 20.38 -7.88 16.36
CA TYR A 348 19.04 -7.73 16.97
C TYR A 348 18.71 -8.87 17.92
N ILE A 349 19.12 -10.08 17.57
CA ILE A 349 18.94 -11.29 18.39
C ILE A 349 20.29 -11.98 18.63
N LYS A 350 20.38 -12.73 19.76
CA LYS A 350 21.61 -13.44 20.16
C LYS A 350 21.72 -14.82 19.50
#